data_72c21bd76f5483a05b4306459417e8b7
#
_entry.id   72c21bd76f5483a05b4306459417e8b7
#
_cell.length_a   1.000
_cell.length_b   1.000
_cell.length_c   1.000
_cell.angle_alpha   90.00
_cell.angle_beta   90.00
_cell.angle_gamma   90.00
#
_symmetry.space_group_name_H-M   'P 1'
#
loop_
_entity.id
_entity.type
_entity.pdbx_description
1 polymer ?
#
loop_
_entity_poly.entity_id
_entity_poly.type
_entity_poly.pdbx_seq_one_letter_code
_entity_poly.pdbx_strand_id
1 'polypeptide(L)'
;MPSLKEIKTRIASVNSTRKITSAMKMVASSKLHHAQVAIQNMLPYGNMLEHILKSFLVSTPNVDHPLQLEHKETKRVALVVYSSNSSLCGGFNSNVIKMMMHAVDEYKAQGIDDITVYPIGRKVAEKAQKLGLKIGGNFNDLADHPHASACADIAHSLAKQYAAGELDKVEMIYHHFKSAGSQILTRKTFLPIDLSTESIGVDNDRDLTSNVATAKAQEYLRQKQAEADERLSSEAKPLNDDFIVEPDLETVLGVLIPKQLRLMIYTALLDSQASEHAARMVAMQTATDNADELLRELNLQYNKSRQQAITNELLDIVGGSVNN
;
A
#
# COMPACT_ATOMS: atom_id res chain seq x y z
N MET A 1 -14.68 -2.57 -44.14
CA MET A 1 -13.33 -2.42 -43.55
C MET A 1 -13.17 -1.01 -43.07
N PRO A 2 -12.44 -0.75 -41.98
CA PRO A 2 -12.18 0.62 -41.54
C PRO A 2 -11.36 1.36 -42.59
N SER A 3 -11.66 2.65 -42.77
CA SER A 3 -10.95 3.49 -43.74
C SER A 3 -9.48 3.69 -43.37
N LEU A 4 -8.59 3.92 -44.33
CA LEU A 4 -7.18 4.24 -44.09
C LEU A 4 -7.01 5.42 -43.13
N LYS A 5 -7.91 6.41 -43.20
CA LYS A 5 -7.94 7.58 -42.33
C LYS A 5 -8.23 7.20 -40.87
N GLU A 6 -9.21 6.30 -40.67
CA GLU A 6 -9.57 5.80 -39.32
C GLU A 6 -8.42 5.00 -38.68
N ILE A 7 -7.78 4.08 -39.46
CA ILE A 7 -6.63 3.31 -38.97
C ILE A 7 -5.49 4.25 -38.59
N LYS A 8 -5.18 5.26 -39.41
CA LYS A 8 -4.13 6.26 -39.13
C LYS A 8 -4.43 7.05 -37.86
N THR A 9 -5.68 7.47 -37.66
CA THR A 9 -6.10 8.19 -36.43
C THR A 9 -5.97 7.29 -35.20
N ARG A 10 -6.32 6.01 -35.32
CA ARG A 10 -6.21 5.02 -34.25
C ARG A 10 -4.73 4.75 -33.87
N ILE A 11 -3.84 4.64 -34.86
CA ILE A 11 -2.40 4.54 -34.64
C ILE A 11 -1.88 5.75 -33.87
N ALA A 12 -2.26 6.96 -34.23
CA ALA A 12 -1.84 8.18 -33.55
C ALA A 12 -2.33 8.21 -32.08
N SER A 13 -3.58 7.83 -31.83
CA SER A 13 -4.17 7.77 -30.50
C SER A 13 -3.46 6.72 -29.61
N VAL A 14 -3.24 5.50 -30.10
CA VAL A 14 -2.55 4.43 -29.36
C VAL A 14 -1.11 4.80 -29.08
N ASN A 15 -0.41 5.43 -30.03
CA ASN A 15 0.97 5.90 -29.83
C ASN A 15 1.03 7.00 -28.75
N SER A 16 0.06 7.89 -28.69
CA SER A 16 -0.04 8.90 -27.62
C SER A 16 -0.28 8.24 -26.27
N THR A 17 -1.21 7.29 -26.19
CA THR A 17 -1.46 6.51 -24.96
C THR A 17 -0.20 5.79 -24.48
N ARG A 18 0.53 5.12 -25.38
CA ARG A 18 1.80 4.46 -25.08
C ARG A 18 2.83 5.40 -24.44
N LYS A 19 2.98 6.62 -25.01
CA LYS A 19 3.90 7.62 -24.47
C LYS A 19 3.49 8.05 -23.06
N ILE A 20 2.20 8.25 -22.84
CA ILE A 20 1.66 8.65 -21.52
C ILE A 20 1.87 7.53 -20.50
N THR A 21 1.54 6.27 -20.82
CA THR A 21 1.72 5.14 -19.89
C THR A 21 3.20 4.90 -19.58
N SER A 22 4.09 5.03 -20.56
CA SER A 22 5.54 4.96 -20.35
C SER A 22 6.05 6.06 -19.40
N ALA A 23 5.58 7.31 -19.57
CA ALA A 23 5.92 8.40 -18.66
C ALA A 23 5.38 8.16 -17.24
N MET A 24 4.13 7.69 -17.11
CA MET A 24 3.53 7.34 -15.81
C MET A 24 4.27 6.21 -15.10
N LYS A 25 4.76 5.20 -15.85
CA LYS A 25 5.63 4.15 -15.31
C LYS A 25 6.89 4.74 -14.68
N MET A 26 7.59 5.66 -15.38
CA MET A 26 8.82 6.28 -14.88
C MET A 26 8.56 7.08 -13.59
N VAL A 27 7.48 7.86 -13.55
CA VAL A 27 7.09 8.61 -12.35
C VAL A 27 6.75 7.67 -11.19
N ALA A 28 6.00 6.58 -11.45
CA ALA A 28 5.67 5.60 -10.44
C ALA A 28 6.93 4.89 -9.89
N SER A 29 7.89 4.54 -10.75
CA SER A 29 9.16 3.94 -10.36
C SER A 29 9.97 4.88 -9.45
N SER A 30 10.06 6.18 -9.79
CA SER A 30 10.73 7.17 -8.94
C SER A 30 10.06 7.31 -7.57
N LYS A 31 8.72 7.40 -7.53
CA LYS A 31 7.97 7.48 -6.28
C LYS A 31 8.10 6.21 -5.44
N LEU A 32 8.12 5.02 -6.07
CA LEU A 32 8.38 3.76 -5.39
C LEU A 32 9.76 3.78 -4.72
N HIS A 33 10.79 4.23 -5.44
CA HIS A 33 12.14 4.34 -4.86
C HIS A 33 12.16 5.25 -3.63
N HIS A 34 11.52 6.41 -3.68
CA HIS A 34 11.41 7.30 -2.52
C HIS A 34 10.69 6.65 -1.33
N ALA A 35 9.59 5.92 -1.58
CA ALA A 35 8.89 5.19 -0.53
C ALA A 35 9.76 4.07 0.09
N GLN A 36 10.51 3.33 -0.74
CA GLN A 36 11.45 2.32 -0.25
C GLN A 36 12.57 2.92 0.62
N VAL A 37 13.14 4.06 0.22
CA VAL A 37 14.13 4.78 1.04
C VAL A 37 13.53 5.24 2.37
N ALA A 38 12.28 5.72 2.37
CA ALA A 38 11.60 6.11 3.61
C ALA A 38 11.40 4.91 4.55
N ILE A 39 11.00 3.75 4.02
CA ILE A 39 10.90 2.49 4.79
C ILE A 39 12.26 2.11 5.35
N GLN A 40 13.32 2.09 4.53
CA GLN A 40 14.69 1.76 4.97
C GLN A 40 15.19 2.64 6.11
N ASN A 41 14.90 3.93 6.05
CA ASN A 41 15.29 4.88 7.10
C ASN A 41 14.52 4.67 8.42
N MET A 42 13.27 4.18 8.33
CA MET A 42 12.41 3.95 9.49
C MET A 42 12.68 2.60 10.17
N LEU A 43 13.05 1.56 9.41
CA LEU A 43 13.24 0.20 9.92
C LEU A 43 14.17 0.10 11.15
N PRO A 44 15.36 0.74 11.21
CA PRO A 44 16.24 0.64 12.38
C PRO A 44 15.57 1.12 13.68
N TYR A 45 14.77 2.20 13.58
CA TYR A 45 14.01 2.71 14.72
C TYR A 45 12.90 1.73 15.14
N GLY A 46 12.14 1.23 14.15
CA GLY A 46 11.06 0.27 14.39
C GLY A 46 11.56 -1.02 15.04
N ASN A 47 12.64 -1.57 14.52
CA ASN A 47 13.27 -2.79 15.02
C ASN A 47 13.81 -2.62 16.44
N MET A 48 14.44 -1.47 16.73
CA MET A 48 14.94 -1.20 18.09
C MET A 48 13.80 -1.03 19.09
N LEU A 49 12.73 -0.31 18.73
CA LEU A 49 11.56 -0.14 19.59
C LEU A 49 10.87 -1.48 19.88
N GLU A 50 10.72 -2.33 18.86
CA GLU A 50 10.21 -3.69 18.99
C GLU A 50 11.08 -4.53 19.92
N HIS A 51 12.42 -4.51 19.72
CA HIS A 51 13.34 -5.24 20.56
C HIS A 51 13.24 -4.82 22.04
N ILE A 52 13.18 -3.52 22.31
CA ILE A 52 13.00 -3.00 23.65
C ILE A 52 11.68 -3.49 24.25
N LEU A 53 10.56 -3.37 23.52
CA LEU A 53 9.25 -3.84 24.00
C LEU A 53 9.22 -5.34 24.28
N LYS A 54 9.80 -6.17 23.41
CA LYS A 54 9.91 -7.62 23.62
C LYS A 54 10.72 -7.94 24.87
N SER A 55 11.84 -7.27 25.08
CA SER A 55 12.68 -7.45 26.28
C SER A 55 11.93 -7.06 27.56
N PHE A 56 11.11 -6.00 27.54
CA PHE A 56 10.25 -5.63 28.66
C PHE A 56 9.19 -6.69 28.96
N LEU A 57 8.55 -7.24 27.93
CA LEU A 57 7.47 -8.25 28.09
C LEU A 57 8.01 -9.58 28.60
N VAL A 58 9.21 -9.98 28.17
CA VAL A 58 9.88 -11.17 28.73
C VAL A 58 10.15 -11.01 30.24
N SER A 59 10.50 -9.79 30.68
CA SER A 59 10.77 -9.49 32.08
C SER A 59 9.50 -9.33 32.93
N THR A 60 8.39 -8.93 32.31
CA THR A 60 7.12 -8.66 33.00
C THR A 60 5.93 -9.15 32.15
N PRO A 61 5.64 -10.45 32.18
CA PRO A 61 4.62 -11.06 31.31
C PRO A 61 3.18 -10.63 31.61
N ASN A 62 2.90 -10.07 32.80
CA ASN A 62 1.57 -9.63 33.23
C ASN A 62 1.54 -8.11 33.39
N VAL A 63 1.53 -7.39 32.27
CA VAL A 63 1.36 -5.94 32.28
C VAL A 63 -0.09 -5.61 31.95
N ASP A 64 -0.81 -5.03 32.91
CA ASP A 64 -2.16 -4.50 32.71
C ASP A 64 -2.07 -3.06 32.17
N HIS A 65 -2.15 -2.90 30.86
CA HIS A 65 -2.21 -1.58 30.22
C HIS A 65 -3.60 -1.34 29.62
N PRO A 66 -4.20 -0.15 29.78
CA PRO A 66 -5.56 0.14 29.28
C PRO A 66 -5.78 -0.14 27.79
N LEU A 67 -4.72 -0.04 26.96
CA LEU A 67 -4.79 -0.28 25.53
C LEU A 67 -4.62 -1.77 25.13
N GLN A 68 -4.35 -2.65 26.11
CA GLN A 68 -4.25 -4.10 25.93
C GLN A 68 -5.54 -4.80 26.34
N LEU A 69 -6.31 -4.22 27.25
CA LEU A 69 -7.51 -4.84 27.80
C LEU A 69 -8.60 -4.97 26.73
N GLU A 70 -9.04 -6.18 26.46
CA GLU A 70 -10.22 -6.42 25.64
C GLU A 70 -11.48 -5.94 26.36
N HIS A 71 -12.31 -5.18 25.66
CA HIS A 71 -13.63 -4.82 26.18
C HIS A 71 -14.55 -6.04 26.18
N LYS A 72 -15.34 -6.21 27.23
CA LYS A 72 -16.21 -7.38 27.42
C LYS A 72 -17.19 -7.62 26.27
N GLU A 73 -17.63 -6.58 25.61
CA GLU A 73 -18.51 -6.63 24.45
C GLU A 73 -18.01 -5.65 23.38
N THR A 74 -17.78 -6.16 22.17
CA THR A 74 -17.44 -5.31 21.02
C THR A 74 -18.71 -4.78 20.39
N LYS A 75 -18.94 -3.46 20.49
CA LYS A 75 -20.12 -2.78 19.89
C LYS A 75 -19.73 -1.70 18.89
N ARG A 76 -18.55 -1.11 19.06
CA ARG A 76 -18.06 0.03 18.27
C ARG A 76 -16.70 -0.28 17.70
N VAL A 77 -16.63 -0.34 16.37
CA VAL A 77 -15.43 -0.72 15.65
C VAL A 77 -14.94 0.42 14.78
N ALA A 78 -13.64 0.69 14.80
CA ALA A 78 -13.00 1.60 13.88
C ALA A 78 -12.14 0.83 12.86
N LEU A 79 -12.24 1.20 11.58
CA LEU A 79 -11.45 0.65 10.50
C LEU A 79 -10.56 1.74 9.90
N VAL A 80 -9.26 1.64 10.08
CA VAL A 80 -8.27 2.50 9.41
C VAL A 80 -7.92 1.86 8.08
N VAL A 81 -8.31 2.48 6.97
CA VAL A 81 -8.22 1.87 5.64
C VAL A 81 -7.39 2.73 4.71
N TYR A 82 -6.35 2.13 4.15
CA TYR A 82 -5.36 2.83 3.31
C TYR A 82 -5.65 2.60 1.84
N SER A 83 -5.78 3.69 1.08
CA SER A 83 -5.98 3.69 -0.37
C SER A 83 -5.23 4.81 -1.04
N SER A 84 -5.22 4.82 -2.36
CA SER A 84 -4.66 5.94 -3.12
C SER A 84 -5.67 7.06 -3.36
N ASN A 85 -5.14 8.24 -3.71
CA ASN A 85 -5.95 9.37 -4.18
C ASN A 85 -6.29 9.27 -5.67
N SER A 86 -5.53 8.49 -6.44
CA SER A 86 -5.66 8.38 -7.89
C SER A 86 -5.99 6.96 -8.34
N SER A 87 -6.50 6.82 -9.56
CA SER A 87 -6.77 5.55 -10.23
C SER A 87 -5.51 5.03 -10.97
N LEU A 88 -5.66 4.00 -11.76
CA LEU A 88 -4.62 3.41 -12.62
C LEU A 88 -3.47 2.74 -11.87
N CYS A 89 -3.75 2.18 -10.70
CA CYS A 89 -2.86 1.35 -9.89
C CYS A 89 -3.29 -0.14 -9.87
N GLY A 90 -3.76 -0.66 -11.00
CA GLY A 90 -4.22 -2.04 -11.10
C GLY A 90 -5.34 -2.37 -10.12
N GLY A 91 -5.20 -3.50 -9.43
CA GLY A 91 -6.16 -3.99 -8.44
C GLY A 91 -6.04 -3.36 -7.04
N PHE A 92 -5.06 -2.50 -6.78
CA PHE A 92 -4.74 -1.97 -5.47
C PHE A 92 -5.95 -1.42 -4.71
N ASN A 93 -6.63 -0.41 -5.25
CA ASN A 93 -7.81 0.20 -4.60
C ASN A 93 -9.00 -0.76 -4.50
N SER A 94 -9.25 -1.54 -5.56
CA SER A 94 -10.39 -2.46 -5.57
C SER A 94 -10.26 -3.57 -4.53
N ASN A 95 -9.06 -4.06 -4.30
CA ASN A 95 -8.82 -5.12 -3.32
C ASN A 95 -9.00 -4.61 -1.88
N VAL A 96 -8.46 -3.42 -1.56
CA VAL A 96 -8.67 -2.79 -0.24
C VAL A 96 -10.15 -2.52 0.02
N ILE A 97 -10.86 -1.97 -0.97
CA ILE A 97 -12.29 -1.69 -0.85
C ILE A 97 -13.09 -2.98 -0.63
N LYS A 98 -12.76 -4.06 -1.34
CA LYS A 98 -13.41 -5.37 -1.14
C LYS A 98 -13.17 -5.90 0.27
N MET A 99 -11.94 -5.83 0.78
CA MET A 99 -11.61 -6.28 2.14
C MET A 99 -12.31 -5.42 3.20
N MET A 100 -12.37 -4.10 3.01
CA MET A 100 -13.13 -3.20 3.88
C MET A 100 -14.62 -3.60 3.92
N MET A 101 -15.23 -3.83 2.75
CA MET A 101 -16.63 -4.25 2.67
C MET A 101 -16.86 -5.59 3.38
N HIS A 102 -15.98 -6.57 3.15
CA HIS A 102 -16.04 -7.87 3.81
C HIS A 102 -15.93 -7.72 5.34
N ALA A 103 -15.00 -6.89 5.84
CA ALA A 103 -14.89 -6.61 7.27
C ALA A 103 -16.16 -5.96 7.84
N VAL A 104 -16.76 -5.01 7.11
CA VAL A 104 -18.03 -4.37 7.51
C VAL A 104 -19.17 -5.39 7.54
N ASP A 105 -19.27 -6.27 6.55
CA ASP A 105 -20.30 -7.29 6.48
C ASP A 105 -20.14 -8.34 7.60
N GLU A 106 -18.90 -8.71 7.92
CA GLU A 106 -18.60 -9.61 9.06
C GLU A 106 -19.06 -9.01 10.40
N TYR A 107 -18.76 -7.72 10.66
CA TYR A 107 -19.17 -7.06 11.90
C TYR A 107 -20.68 -6.90 11.97
N LYS A 108 -21.35 -6.54 10.88
CA LYS A 108 -22.81 -6.49 10.82
C LYS A 108 -23.47 -7.85 11.07
N ALA A 109 -22.88 -8.94 10.54
CA ALA A 109 -23.36 -10.30 10.80
C ALA A 109 -23.23 -10.70 12.28
N GLN A 110 -22.29 -10.09 13.01
CA GLN A 110 -22.12 -10.22 14.46
C GLN A 110 -23.05 -9.29 15.27
N GLY A 111 -23.90 -8.48 14.62
CA GLY A 111 -24.79 -7.52 15.27
C GLY A 111 -24.11 -6.21 15.65
N ILE A 112 -22.96 -5.88 15.06
CA ILE A 112 -22.21 -4.65 15.32
C ILE A 112 -22.50 -3.67 14.19
N ASP A 113 -23.34 -2.66 14.44
CA ASP A 113 -23.75 -1.66 13.46
C ASP A 113 -22.91 -0.36 13.54
N ASP A 114 -22.30 -0.08 14.70
CA ASP A 114 -21.51 1.15 14.89
C ASP A 114 -20.07 0.96 14.38
N ILE A 115 -19.93 1.12 13.05
CA ILE A 115 -18.65 0.99 12.37
C ILE A 115 -18.23 2.36 11.83
N THR A 116 -17.08 2.85 12.29
CA THR A 116 -16.50 4.13 11.84
C THR A 116 -15.26 3.83 10.97
N VAL A 117 -15.23 4.38 9.76
CA VAL A 117 -14.09 4.26 8.85
C VAL A 117 -13.21 5.50 8.94
N TYR A 118 -11.92 5.30 9.13
CA TYR A 118 -10.87 6.33 9.05
C TYR A 118 -10.14 6.15 7.72
N PRO A 119 -10.61 6.78 6.63
CA PRO A 119 -10.04 6.57 5.30
C PRO A 119 -8.76 7.38 5.13
N ILE A 120 -7.66 6.72 4.82
CA ILE A 120 -6.43 7.34 4.38
C ILE A 120 -6.37 7.18 2.86
N GLY A 121 -6.72 8.26 2.14
CA GLY A 121 -6.83 8.28 0.70
C GLY A 121 -8.28 8.36 0.18
N ARG A 122 -8.42 9.09 -0.93
CA ARG A 122 -9.72 9.49 -1.49
C ARG A 122 -10.59 8.32 -1.95
N LYS A 123 -9.98 7.26 -2.50
CA LYS A 123 -10.77 6.16 -3.12
C LYS A 123 -11.60 5.38 -2.10
N VAL A 124 -11.07 5.14 -0.93
CA VAL A 124 -11.82 4.53 0.17
C VAL A 124 -12.81 5.53 0.76
N ALA A 125 -12.43 6.80 0.94
CA ALA A 125 -13.32 7.84 1.46
C ALA A 125 -14.60 7.97 0.59
N GLU A 126 -14.45 8.06 -0.74
CA GLU A 126 -15.57 8.10 -1.69
C GLU A 126 -16.47 6.86 -1.58
N LYS A 127 -15.86 5.67 -1.40
CA LYS A 127 -16.62 4.42 -1.30
C LYS A 127 -17.34 4.31 0.04
N ALA A 128 -16.69 4.64 1.16
CA ALA A 128 -17.31 4.64 2.50
C ALA A 128 -18.51 5.59 2.56
N GLN A 129 -18.37 6.79 1.98
CA GLN A 129 -19.47 7.77 1.87
C GLN A 129 -20.66 7.23 1.06
N LYS A 130 -20.40 6.56 -0.09
CA LYS A 130 -21.44 5.95 -0.92
C LYS A 130 -22.16 4.80 -0.22
N LEU A 131 -21.51 4.13 0.71
CA LEU A 131 -22.09 3.05 1.53
C LEU A 131 -22.81 3.57 2.78
N GLY A 132 -22.79 4.88 3.04
CA GLY A 132 -23.41 5.49 4.22
C GLY A 132 -22.68 5.14 5.52
N LEU A 133 -21.39 4.74 5.47
CA LEU A 133 -20.61 4.45 6.67
C LEU A 133 -20.19 5.75 7.36
N LYS A 134 -20.06 5.71 8.69
CA LYS A 134 -19.51 6.82 9.46
C LYS A 134 -18.04 7.04 9.07
N ILE A 135 -17.64 8.29 8.88
CA ILE A 135 -16.27 8.68 8.54
C ILE A 135 -15.66 9.43 9.71
N GLY A 136 -14.56 8.91 10.25
CA GLY A 136 -13.88 9.44 11.43
C GLY A 136 -12.94 10.63 11.14
N GLY A 137 -12.77 11.03 9.89
CA GLY A 137 -11.92 12.17 9.51
C GLY A 137 -11.58 12.20 8.03
N ASN A 138 -10.86 13.25 7.61
CA ASN A 138 -10.35 13.37 6.24
C ASN A 138 -8.82 13.38 6.25
N PHE A 139 -8.23 12.28 5.79
CA PHE A 139 -6.78 12.05 5.77
C PHE A 139 -6.26 11.82 4.34
N ASN A 140 -6.91 12.42 3.34
CA ASN A 140 -6.57 12.22 1.94
C ASN A 140 -5.15 12.72 1.60
N ASP A 141 -4.69 13.79 2.24
CA ASP A 141 -3.35 14.35 2.00
C ASP A 141 -2.23 13.39 2.42
N LEU A 142 -2.44 12.60 3.47
CA LEU A 142 -1.47 11.62 3.95
C LEU A 142 -1.10 10.54 2.92
N ALA A 143 -2.01 10.20 2.01
CA ALA A 143 -1.74 9.21 0.98
C ALA A 143 -0.68 9.69 -0.03
N ASP A 144 -0.60 11.00 -0.30
CA ASP A 144 0.39 11.58 -1.21
C ASP A 144 1.63 12.13 -0.46
N HIS A 145 1.43 12.64 0.76
CA HIS A 145 2.44 13.27 1.60
C HIS A 145 2.48 12.62 2.99
N PRO A 146 3.21 11.50 3.17
CA PRO A 146 3.28 10.81 4.45
C PRO A 146 4.03 11.65 5.48
N HIS A 147 3.34 12.02 6.57
CA HIS A 147 3.90 12.76 7.69
C HIS A 147 3.74 11.98 8.99
N ALA A 148 4.85 11.71 9.68
CA ALA A 148 4.84 10.96 10.93
C ALA A 148 4.04 11.66 12.05
N SER A 149 4.04 13.01 12.09
CA SER A 149 3.25 13.78 13.07
C SER A 149 1.75 13.56 12.90
N ALA A 150 1.24 13.65 11.68
CA ALA A 150 -0.19 13.45 11.42
C ALA A 150 -0.63 11.98 11.69
N CYS A 151 0.24 11.01 11.41
CA CYS A 151 0.01 9.62 11.81
C CYS A 151 0.00 9.45 13.34
N ALA A 152 0.85 10.21 14.06
CA ALA A 152 0.85 10.22 15.50
C ALA A 152 -0.45 10.80 16.09
N ASP A 153 -1.01 11.83 15.47
CA ASP A 153 -2.29 12.43 15.89
C ASP A 153 -3.46 11.45 15.70
N ILE A 154 -3.47 10.70 14.59
CA ILE A 154 -4.47 9.63 14.36
C ILE A 154 -4.33 8.54 15.43
N ALA A 155 -3.11 8.04 15.66
CA ALA A 155 -2.86 7.00 16.65
C ALA A 155 -3.27 7.44 18.05
N HIS A 156 -2.93 8.68 18.43
CA HIS A 156 -3.29 9.25 19.72
C HIS A 156 -4.80 9.40 19.88
N SER A 157 -5.49 9.89 18.85
CA SER A 157 -6.95 10.03 18.86
C SER A 157 -7.64 8.67 19.04
N LEU A 158 -7.23 7.65 18.29
CA LEU A 158 -7.79 6.31 18.38
C LEU A 158 -7.50 5.66 19.74
N ALA A 159 -6.27 5.80 20.26
CA ALA A 159 -5.90 5.29 21.56
C ALA A 159 -6.69 5.94 22.69
N LYS A 160 -6.92 7.27 22.62
CA LYS A 160 -7.73 8.02 23.57
C LYS A 160 -9.19 7.57 23.55
N GLN A 161 -9.79 7.42 22.38
CA GLN A 161 -11.17 6.94 22.23
C GLN A 161 -11.33 5.51 22.74
N TYR A 162 -10.35 4.65 22.50
CA TYR A 162 -10.32 3.27 23.01
C TYR A 162 -10.25 3.26 24.54
N ALA A 163 -9.30 3.99 25.13
CA ALA A 163 -9.16 4.08 26.59
C ALA A 163 -10.38 4.72 27.29
N ALA A 164 -11.09 5.63 26.61
CA ALA A 164 -12.35 6.21 27.10
C ALA A 164 -13.56 5.28 26.94
N GLY A 165 -13.38 4.09 26.30
CA GLY A 165 -14.48 3.19 26.00
C GLY A 165 -15.42 3.69 24.92
N GLU A 166 -15.00 4.62 24.06
CA GLU A 166 -15.77 5.10 22.89
C GLU A 166 -15.59 4.17 21.68
N LEU A 167 -14.51 3.39 21.66
CA LEU A 167 -14.22 2.35 20.69
C LEU A 167 -13.85 1.06 21.41
N ASP A 168 -14.30 -0.06 20.88
CA ASP A 168 -14.06 -1.40 21.48
C ASP A 168 -13.03 -2.18 20.67
N LYS A 169 -12.87 -1.88 19.39
CA LYS A 169 -11.87 -2.51 18.53
C LYS A 169 -11.45 -1.55 17.41
N VAL A 170 -10.16 -1.59 17.06
CA VAL A 170 -9.62 -0.84 15.92
C VAL A 170 -8.81 -1.80 15.05
N GLU A 171 -9.10 -1.83 13.77
CA GLU A 171 -8.36 -2.62 12.78
C GLU A 171 -7.79 -1.75 11.67
N MET A 172 -6.67 -2.17 11.11
CA MET A 172 -6.02 -1.55 9.95
C MET A 172 -6.15 -2.46 8.74
N ILE A 173 -6.49 -1.89 7.59
CA ILE A 173 -6.54 -2.57 6.30
C ILE A 173 -5.62 -1.84 5.33
N TYR A 174 -4.52 -2.48 4.94
CA TYR A 174 -3.49 -1.89 4.09
C TYR A 174 -2.80 -2.95 3.23
N HIS A 175 -2.02 -2.51 2.25
CA HIS A 175 -1.13 -3.41 1.53
C HIS A 175 0.27 -3.36 2.14
N HIS A 176 0.71 -4.49 2.67
CA HIS A 176 2.09 -4.69 3.06
C HIS A 176 2.96 -4.84 1.81
N PHE A 177 4.03 -4.05 1.73
CA PHE A 177 4.96 -4.08 0.61
C PHE A 177 5.98 -5.20 0.80
N LYS A 178 5.86 -6.26 0.00
CA LYS A 178 6.86 -7.34 -0.02
C LYS A 178 7.91 -7.10 -1.11
N SER A 179 7.48 -6.83 -2.33
CA SER A 179 8.34 -6.51 -3.48
C SER A 179 7.57 -5.73 -4.54
N ALA A 180 8.28 -5.24 -5.57
CA ALA A 180 7.64 -4.55 -6.70
C ALA A 180 6.58 -5.40 -7.42
N GLY A 181 6.74 -6.72 -7.44
CA GLY A 181 5.79 -7.66 -8.05
C GLY A 181 4.76 -8.26 -7.07
N SER A 182 4.95 -8.09 -5.76
CA SER A 182 4.11 -8.73 -4.73
C SER A 182 3.74 -7.77 -3.63
N GLN A 183 2.44 -7.48 -3.49
CA GLN A 183 1.85 -6.69 -2.43
C GLN A 183 0.82 -7.55 -1.71
N ILE A 184 0.95 -7.67 -0.39
CA ILE A 184 0.10 -8.52 0.44
C ILE A 184 -0.98 -7.66 1.07
N LEU A 185 -2.24 -7.92 0.74
CA LEU A 185 -3.36 -7.25 1.38
C LEU A 185 -3.53 -7.78 2.81
N THR A 186 -3.35 -6.91 3.79
CA THR A 186 -3.29 -7.25 5.21
C THR A 186 -4.41 -6.58 5.97
N ARG A 187 -5.07 -7.33 6.86
CA ARG A 187 -5.97 -6.84 7.90
C ARG A 187 -5.34 -7.18 9.24
N LYS A 188 -5.05 -6.17 10.04
CA LYS A 188 -4.36 -6.32 11.33
C LYS A 188 -5.11 -5.58 12.42
N THR A 189 -5.26 -6.21 13.60
CA THR A 189 -5.78 -5.53 14.79
C THR A 189 -4.78 -4.47 15.24
N PHE A 190 -5.28 -3.25 15.48
CA PHE A 190 -4.51 -2.13 16.00
C PHE A 190 -4.76 -1.95 17.51
N LEU A 191 -6.02 -2.03 17.93
CA LEU A 191 -6.46 -2.02 19.32
C LEU A 191 -7.56 -3.07 19.53
N PRO A 192 -7.53 -3.85 20.64
CA PRO A 192 -6.50 -3.85 21.67
C PRO A 192 -5.14 -4.22 21.10
N ILE A 193 -4.07 -3.66 21.69
CA ILE A 193 -2.72 -4.03 21.27
C ILE A 193 -2.38 -5.40 21.85
N ASP A 194 -2.02 -6.33 20.97
CA ASP A 194 -1.48 -7.61 21.39
C ASP A 194 0.01 -7.42 21.73
N LEU A 195 0.34 -7.54 23.00
CA LEU A 195 1.70 -7.42 23.52
C LEU A 195 2.43 -8.78 23.57
N SER A 196 1.86 -9.84 22.98
CA SER A 196 2.60 -11.10 22.87
C SER A 196 3.87 -10.89 22.03
N THR A 197 4.96 -11.58 22.41
CA THR A 197 6.27 -11.43 21.78
C THR A 197 6.28 -11.81 20.30
N GLU A 198 5.26 -12.56 19.83
CA GLU A 198 5.13 -12.98 18.44
C GLU A 198 4.43 -11.94 17.55
N SER A 199 3.56 -11.11 18.12
CA SER A 199 2.69 -10.20 17.35
C SER A 199 3.15 -8.75 17.29
N ILE A 200 4.11 -8.34 18.14
CA ILE A 200 4.71 -7.00 18.12
C ILE A 200 5.77 -6.96 17.02
N GLY A 201 5.46 -7.19 15.78
CA GLY A 201 6.48 -7.22 14.75
C GLY A 201 6.29 -6.13 13.70
N VAL A 202 7.37 -5.51 13.31
CA VAL A 202 7.49 -4.90 11.98
C VAL A 202 7.91 -6.03 11.06
N ASP A 203 7.00 -6.48 10.17
CA ASP A 203 7.32 -7.53 9.21
C ASP A 203 8.54 -7.12 8.37
N ASN A 204 9.65 -7.85 8.50
CA ASN A 204 10.92 -7.55 7.85
C ASN A 204 11.13 -8.29 6.51
N ASP A 205 10.08 -8.93 5.95
CA ASP A 205 10.16 -9.71 4.72
C ASP A 205 10.15 -8.87 3.41
N ARG A 206 10.49 -7.57 3.51
CA ARG A 206 10.47 -6.61 2.40
C ARG A 206 11.70 -6.72 1.50
N ASP A 207 11.51 -6.91 0.21
CA ASP A 207 12.56 -6.70 -0.79
C ASP A 207 12.64 -5.21 -1.19
N LEU A 208 13.48 -4.45 -0.50
CA LEU A 208 13.72 -3.03 -0.76
C LEU A 208 14.81 -2.81 -1.82
N THR A 209 15.38 -3.88 -2.39
CA THR A 209 16.51 -3.83 -3.31
C THR A 209 16.11 -3.85 -4.78
N SER A 210 14.87 -4.17 -5.09
CA SER A 210 14.39 -4.43 -6.45
C SER A 210 14.47 -3.26 -7.44
N ASN A 211 14.67 -2.03 -6.94
CA ASN A 211 14.80 -0.81 -7.78
C ASN A 211 16.22 -0.22 -7.81
N VAL A 212 17.21 -0.89 -7.22
CA VAL A 212 18.58 -0.38 -7.22
C VAL A 212 19.27 -0.76 -8.54
N ALA A 213 19.81 0.23 -9.25
CA ALA A 213 20.28 0.11 -10.63
C ALA A 213 21.50 -0.80 -10.83
N THR A 214 22.22 -1.20 -9.77
CA THR A 214 23.45 -1.98 -9.86
C THR A 214 23.39 -3.25 -9.01
N ALA A 215 23.71 -4.39 -9.61
CA ALA A 215 23.74 -5.69 -8.90
C ALA A 215 24.63 -5.68 -7.64
N LYS A 216 25.76 -4.98 -7.68
CA LYS A 216 26.64 -4.80 -6.50
C LYS A 216 25.99 -4.03 -5.36
N ALA A 217 25.20 -3.00 -5.67
CA ALA A 217 24.49 -2.22 -4.66
C ALA A 217 23.31 -3.01 -4.07
N GLN A 218 22.64 -3.84 -4.89
CA GLN A 218 21.61 -4.77 -4.40
C GLN A 218 22.21 -5.81 -3.44
N GLU A 219 23.36 -6.38 -3.78
CA GLU A 219 24.04 -7.36 -2.94
C GLU A 219 24.53 -6.76 -1.63
N TYR A 220 25.09 -5.55 -1.65
CA TYR A 220 25.50 -4.81 -0.45
C TYR A 220 24.31 -4.50 0.47
N LEU A 221 23.17 -4.08 -0.09
CA LEU A 221 21.95 -3.81 0.70
C LEU A 221 21.38 -5.10 1.30
N ARG A 222 21.39 -6.22 0.55
CA ARG A 222 20.96 -7.53 1.07
C ARG A 222 21.85 -8.02 2.21
N GLN A 223 23.17 -7.87 2.08
CA GLN A 223 24.11 -8.20 3.15
C GLN A 223 23.86 -7.34 4.39
N LYS A 224 23.65 -6.03 4.23
CA LYS A 224 23.35 -5.14 5.35
C LYS A 224 21.99 -5.44 6.00
N GLN A 225 20.99 -5.83 5.24
CA GLN A 225 19.71 -6.29 5.79
C GLN A 225 19.88 -7.59 6.56
N ALA A 226 20.58 -8.58 6.00
CA ALA A 226 20.84 -9.86 6.66
C ALA A 226 21.65 -9.67 7.98
N GLU A 227 22.66 -8.81 8.00
CA GLU A 227 23.41 -8.46 9.22
C GLU A 227 22.53 -7.76 10.27
N ALA A 228 21.58 -6.92 9.83
CA ALA A 228 20.64 -6.26 10.74
C ALA A 228 19.63 -7.27 11.31
N ASP A 229 19.09 -8.15 10.46
CA ASP A 229 18.15 -9.20 10.86
C ASP A 229 18.80 -10.24 11.78
N GLU A 230 20.08 -10.60 11.56
CA GLU A 230 20.83 -11.50 12.42
C GLU A 230 21.09 -10.89 13.83
N ARG A 231 21.33 -9.58 13.90
CA ARG A 231 21.45 -8.86 15.18
C ARG A 231 20.12 -8.76 15.94
N LEU A 232 18.99 -8.72 15.21
CA LEU A 232 17.65 -8.58 15.77
C LEU A 232 16.99 -9.93 16.07
N SER A 233 17.40 -11.00 15.41
CA SER A 233 16.93 -12.38 15.64
C SER A 233 17.57 -13.03 16.88
N SER A 234 18.53 -12.35 17.54
CA SER A 234 18.94 -12.78 18.87
C SER A 234 17.72 -12.76 19.78
N GLU A 235 17.37 -13.90 20.36
CA GLU A 235 16.25 -14.09 21.29
C GLU A 235 16.17 -12.90 22.27
N ALA A 236 14.96 -12.35 22.46
CA ALA A 236 14.74 -11.26 23.39
C ALA A 236 15.27 -11.67 24.77
N LYS A 237 16.26 -10.95 25.27
CA LYS A 237 16.88 -11.22 26.57
C LYS A 237 16.11 -10.49 27.67
N PRO A 238 16.09 -11.03 28.91
CA PRO A 238 15.56 -10.31 30.06
C PRO A 238 16.22 -8.95 30.22
N LEU A 239 15.47 -7.95 30.66
CA LEU A 239 15.91 -6.56 30.85
C LEU A 239 17.16 -6.38 31.72
N ASN A 240 17.36 -7.28 32.68
CA ASN A 240 18.47 -7.16 33.65
C ASN A 240 19.86 -7.21 33.01
N ASP A 241 19.96 -7.65 31.77
CA ASP A 241 21.25 -7.80 31.09
C ASP A 241 21.60 -6.61 30.17
N ASP A 242 20.58 -5.89 29.62
CA ASP A 242 20.83 -4.90 28.57
C ASP A 242 20.28 -3.49 28.86
N PHE A 243 19.35 -3.29 29.82
CA PHE A 243 18.67 -2.00 30.02
C PHE A 243 18.60 -1.58 31.50
N ILE A 244 18.80 -0.28 31.76
CA ILE A 244 18.50 0.38 33.04
C ILE A 244 17.11 1.04 32.88
N VAL A 245 16.17 0.71 33.76
CA VAL A 245 14.78 1.22 33.72
C VAL A 245 14.64 2.31 34.79
N GLU A 246 14.30 3.52 34.35
CA GLU A 246 14.04 4.68 35.22
C GLU A 246 12.82 5.44 34.76
N PRO A 247 11.88 5.87 35.64
CA PRO A 247 11.84 5.63 37.08
C PRO A 247 11.33 4.23 37.46
N ASP A 248 10.40 3.67 36.65
CA ASP A 248 9.77 2.37 36.83
C ASP A 248 9.28 1.82 35.49
N LEU A 249 8.99 0.53 35.45
CA LEU A 249 8.59 -0.18 34.24
C LEU A 249 7.24 0.28 33.69
N GLU A 250 6.26 0.54 34.56
CA GLU A 250 4.92 0.95 34.16
C GLU A 250 4.92 2.33 33.46
N THR A 251 5.66 3.28 34.00
CA THR A 251 5.85 4.60 33.39
C THR A 251 6.55 4.49 32.02
N VAL A 252 7.56 3.65 31.90
CA VAL A 252 8.28 3.44 30.64
C VAL A 252 7.38 2.79 29.59
N LEU A 253 6.59 1.76 29.93
CA LEU A 253 5.62 1.14 29.03
C LEU A 253 4.52 2.11 28.63
N GLY A 254 4.04 2.94 29.55
CA GLY A 254 3.09 4.02 29.26
C GLY A 254 3.57 5.02 28.20
N VAL A 255 4.88 5.12 27.97
CA VAL A 255 5.48 5.93 26.90
C VAL A 255 5.77 5.10 25.65
N LEU A 256 6.23 3.85 25.80
CA LEU A 256 6.63 3.01 24.66
C LEU A 256 5.45 2.50 23.86
N ILE A 257 4.35 2.08 24.51
CA ILE A 257 3.15 1.56 23.83
C ILE A 257 2.54 2.62 22.89
N PRO A 258 2.30 3.87 23.30
CA PRO A 258 1.86 4.91 22.38
C PRO A 258 2.85 5.19 21.22
N LYS A 259 4.16 5.08 21.46
CA LYS A 259 5.16 5.19 20.40
C LYS A 259 5.04 4.06 19.38
N GLN A 260 4.83 2.83 19.83
CA GLN A 260 4.60 1.68 18.97
C GLN A 260 3.34 1.84 18.12
N LEU A 261 2.25 2.31 18.70
CA LEU A 261 1.01 2.58 17.97
C LEU A 261 1.20 3.63 16.86
N ARG A 262 1.91 4.71 17.15
CA ARG A 262 2.24 5.73 16.15
C ARG A 262 3.08 5.15 15.00
N LEU A 263 4.03 4.32 15.34
CA LEU A 263 4.89 3.64 14.37
C LEU A 263 4.08 2.68 13.49
N MET A 264 3.14 1.92 14.04
CA MET A 264 2.28 0.99 13.28
C MET A 264 1.48 1.72 12.21
N ILE A 265 0.83 2.85 12.53
CA ILE A 265 0.08 3.65 11.55
C ILE A 265 1.00 4.20 10.46
N TYR A 266 2.17 4.71 10.85
CA TYR A 266 3.13 5.28 9.91
C TYR A 266 3.75 4.22 8.99
N THR A 267 4.11 3.06 9.53
CA THR A 267 4.64 1.93 8.73
C THR A 267 3.61 1.43 7.72
N ALA A 268 2.35 1.24 8.16
CA ALA A 268 1.27 0.83 7.27
C ALA A 268 1.04 1.85 6.13
N LEU A 269 1.20 3.15 6.42
CA LEU A 269 1.13 4.20 5.41
C LEU A 269 2.26 4.10 4.37
N LEU A 270 3.50 3.93 4.82
CA LEU A 270 4.67 3.77 3.94
C LEU A 270 4.56 2.50 3.09
N ASP A 271 4.17 1.39 3.69
CA ASP A 271 3.94 0.12 2.99
C ASP A 271 2.84 0.25 1.94
N SER A 272 1.73 0.89 2.29
CA SER A 272 0.62 1.12 1.37
C SER A 272 1.03 2.03 0.21
N GLN A 273 1.83 3.07 0.47
CA GLN A 273 2.34 3.98 -0.55
C GLN A 273 3.33 3.28 -1.50
N ALA A 274 4.26 2.49 -0.96
CA ALA A 274 5.18 1.69 -1.78
C ALA A 274 4.40 0.67 -2.64
N SER A 275 3.42 0.00 -2.06
CA SER A 275 2.55 -0.96 -2.75
C SER A 275 1.71 -0.31 -3.86
N GLU A 276 1.18 0.89 -3.62
CA GLU A 276 0.45 1.68 -4.63
C GLU A 276 1.34 2.00 -5.83
N HIS A 277 2.55 2.52 -5.58
CA HIS A 277 3.46 2.91 -6.65
C HIS A 277 4.01 1.70 -7.40
N ALA A 278 4.25 0.58 -6.72
CA ALA A 278 4.61 -0.69 -7.35
C ALA A 278 3.49 -1.21 -8.26
N ALA A 279 2.26 -1.27 -7.75
CA ALA A 279 1.10 -1.70 -8.52
C ALA A 279 0.86 -0.79 -9.74
N ARG A 280 1.00 0.54 -9.58
CA ARG A 280 0.91 1.49 -10.69
C ARG A 280 2.00 1.28 -11.71
N MET A 281 3.25 1.08 -11.29
CA MET A 281 4.38 0.83 -12.18
C MET A 281 4.12 -0.41 -13.05
N VAL A 282 3.68 -1.52 -12.45
CA VAL A 282 3.36 -2.77 -13.16
C VAL A 282 2.17 -2.56 -14.11
N ALA A 283 1.10 -1.91 -13.67
CA ALA A 283 -0.07 -1.63 -14.51
C ALA A 283 0.28 -0.75 -15.72
N MET A 284 1.15 0.24 -15.54
CA MET A 284 1.59 1.12 -16.64
C MET A 284 2.56 0.40 -17.59
N GLN A 285 3.39 -0.52 -17.09
CA GLN A 285 4.21 -1.39 -17.93
C GLN A 285 3.33 -2.26 -18.83
N THR A 286 2.38 -2.99 -18.25
CA THR A 286 1.44 -3.84 -18.99
C THR A 286 0.65 -3.03 -20.03
N ALA A 287 0.18 -1.83 -19.67
CA ALA A 287 -0.52 -0.95 -20.60
C ALA A 287 0.38 -0.47 -21.76
N THR A 288 1.67 -0.24 -21.51
CA THR A 288 2.64 0.14 -22.54
C THR A 288 2.92 -1.02 -23.48
N ASP A 289 3.13 -2.23 -22.95
CA ASP A 289 3.36 -3.43 -23.74
C ASP A 289 2.16 -3.78 -24.63
N ASN A 290 0.95 -3.70 -24.08
CA ASN A 290 -0.30 -3.88 -24.85
C ASN A 290 -0.45 -2.82 -25.96
N ALA A 291 -0.05 -1.58 -25.70
CA ALA A 291 -0.08 -0.53 -26.71
C ALA A 291 0.94 -0.78 -27.84
N ASP A 292 2.12 -1.32 -27.52
CA ASP A 292 3.13 -1.69 -28.53
C ASP A 292 2.63 -2.84 -29.41
N GLU A 293 1.98 -3.85 -28.85
CA GLU A 293 1.37 -4.93 -29.58
C GLU A 293 0.26 -4.43 -30.52
N LEU A 294 -0.64 -3.64 -29.99
CA LEU A 294 -1.75 -3.03 -30.77
C LEU A 294 -1.22 -2.14 -31.91
N LEU A 295 -0.13 -1.41 -31.70
CA LEU A 295 0.52 -0.61 -32.77
C LEU A 295 1.09 -1.49 -33.87
N ARG A 296 1.66 -2.64 -33.56
CA ARG A 296 2.14 -3.60 -34.57
C ARG A 296 0.98 -4.11 -35.43
N GLU A 297 -0.11 -4.52 -34.80
CA GLU A 297 -1.32 -4.99 -35.52
C GLU A 297 -1.92 -3.90 -36.40
N LEU A 298 -2.08 -2.69 -35.87
CA LEU A 298 -2.63 -1.56 -36.62
C LEU A 298 -1.74 -1.17 -37.81
N ASN A 299 -0.43 -1.23 -37.70
CA ASN A 299 0.49 -0.98 -38.80
C ASN A 299 0.39 -2.04 -39.88
N LEU A 300 0.23 -3.32 -39.53
CA LEU A 300 -0.03 -4.39 -40.49
C LEU A 300 -1.35 -4.18 -41.23
N GLN A 301 -2.43 -3.85 -40.51
CA GLN A 301 -3.73 -3.54 -41.09
C GLN A 301 -3.66 -2.31 -42.01
N TYR A 302 -2.95 -1.26 -41.60
CA TYR A 302 -2.74 -0.06 -42.41
C TYR A 302 -2.04 -0.37 -43.73
N ASN A 303 -0.95 -1.14 -43.68
CA ASN A 303 -0.20 -1.52 -44.87
C ASN A 303 -1.05 -2.39 -45.81
N LYS A 304 -1.80 -3.35 -45.28
CA LYS A 304 -2.72 -4.18 -46.06
C LYS A 304 -3.83 -3.35 -46.74
N SER A 305 -4.46 -2.46 -45.98
CA SER A 305 -5.51 -1.59 -46.52
C SER A 305 -4.95 -0.59 -47.54
N ARG A 306 -3.73 -0.10 -47.36
CA ARG A 306 -3.04 0.77 -48.32
C ARG A 306 -2.78 0.02 -49.64
N GLN A 307 -2.26 -1.20 -49.58
CA GLN A 307 -2.05 -2.04 -50.77
C GLN A 307 -3.32 -2.31 -51.52
N GLN A 308 -4.42 -2.64 -50.79
CA GLN A 308 -5.74 -2.83 -51.41
C GLN A 308 -6.25 -1.56 -52.07
N ALA A 309 -6.13 -0.41 -51.45
CA ALA A 309 -6.55 0.87 -52.03
C ALA A 309 -5.79 1.17 -53.31
N ILE A 310 -4.44 1.01 -53.31
CA ILE A 310 -3.62 1.17 -54.52
C ILE A 310 -4.05 0.20 -55.62
N THR A 311 -4.28 -1.08 -55.28
CA THR A 311 -4.72 -2.08 -56.24
C THR A 311 -6.07 -1.74 -56.85
N ASN A 312 -7.02 -1.25 -56.05
CA ASN A 312 -8.35 -0.83 -56.54
C ASN A 312 -8.23 0.39 -57.45
N GLU A 313 -7.43 1.41 -57.09
CA GLU A 313 -7.17 2.58 -57.97
C GLU A 313 -6.54 2.16 -59.31
N LEU A 314 -5.58 1.22 -59.29
CA LEU A 314 -5.00 0.68 -60.53
C LEU A 314 -5.99 -0.08 -61.37
N LEU A 315 -6.88 -0.87 -60.74
CA LEU A 315 -7.93 -1.60 -61.46
C LEU A 315 -8.97 -0.65 -62.06
N ASP A 316 -9.32 0.42 -61.36
CA ASP A 316 -10.22 1.45 -61.85
C ASP A 316 -9.63 2.21 -63.04
N ILE A 317 -8.34 2.51 -63.02
CA ILE A 317 -7.64 3.14 -64.15
C ILE A 317 -7.59 2.21 -65.34
N VAL A 318 -7.23 0.93 -65.16
CA VAL A 318 -7.19 -0.05 -66.25
C VAL A 318 -8.59 -0.33 -66.78
N GLY A 319 -9.60 -0.49 -65.92
CA GLY A 319 -10.98 -0.71 -66.34
C GLY A 319 -11.60 0.49 -67.07
N GLY A 320 -11.21 1.73 -66.68
CA GLY A 320 -11.63 2.95 -67.39
C GLY A 320 -10.96 3.14 -68.76
N SER A 321 -9.77 2.56 -68.97
CA SER A 321 -9.09 2.65 -70.27
C SER A 321 -9.56 1.61 -71.29
N VAL A 322 -10.27 0.57 -70.84
CA VAL A 322 -10.84 -0.45 -71.76
C VAL A 322 -12.20 -0.03 -72.31
N ASN A 323 -12.86 1.00 -71.75
CA ASN A 323 -14.15 1.50 -72.19
C ASN A 323 -14.07 2.80 -73.03
N ASN A 324 -12.87 3.20 -73.44
CA ASN A 324 -12.61 4.22 -74.45
C ASN A 324 -11.88 3.58 -75.64
#